data_2445f887d4b4c09ac87fdad77c491cce
#
_entry.id   2445f887d4b4c09ac87fdad77c491cce
#
_cell.length_a   1.000
_cell.length_b   1.000
_cell.length_c   1.000
_cell.angle_alpha   90.00
_cell.angle_beta   90.00
_cell.angle_gamma   90.00
#
_symmetry.space_group_name_H-M   'P 1'
#
loop_
_entity.id
_entity.type
_entity.pdbx_description
1 polymer ?
#
loop_
_entity_poly.entity_id
_entity_poly.type
_entity_poly.pdbx_seq_one_letter_code
_entity_poly.pdbx_strand_id
1 'polypeptide(L)'
;MNMKKFLYLLFAMFITVGLNACSPDDDPENEPPTEIPENPDDPDQPDNPDPNPNPDPDPGPNPNPNPTTGKTLIVYYSFTNNVHTVVGDLRTQIEADVIRVEPAEKGLDYAANNYAIGSALIQAIRNNPGNASSYPAIDPVEVEFGQYGTIIVAAPLWWSNMAAPLQTFLFNHGAEMVGKRI
;
A
#
# COMPACT_ATOMS: atom_id res chain seq x y z
N MET A 1 -28.89 30.81 -34.63
CA MET A 1 -29.14 30.74 -33.15
C MET A 1 -27.76 30.68 -32.50
N ASN A 2 -27.43 31.68 -31.65
CA ASN A 2 -26.06 31.83 -31.13
C ASN A 2 -25.70 30.70 -30.17
N MET A 3 -24.58 30.05 -30.39
CA MET A 3 -24.05 28.91 -29.61
C MET A 3 -24.02 29.15 -28.07
N LYS A 4 -23.84 30.40 -27.65
CA LYS A 4 -23.90 30.81 -26.24
C LYS A 4 -25.32 30.69 -25.65
N LYS A 5 -26.38 30.91 -26.43
CA LYS A 5 -27.78 30.77 -25.95
C LYS A 5 -28.19 29.29 -25.83
N PHE A 6 -27.60 28.42 -26.67
CA PHE A 6 -27.85 26.99 -26.62
C PHE A 6 -27.20 26.35 -25.36
N LEU A 7 -26.03 26.84 -24.97
CA LEU A 7 -25.33 26.37 -23.76
C LEU A 7 -26.08 26.73 -22.44
N TYR A 8 -26.71 27.94 -22.40
CA TYR A 8 -27.55 28.34 -21.26
C TYR A 8 -28.84 27.52 -21.15
N LEU A 9 -29.40 27.10 -22.25
CA LEU A 9 -30.63 26.29 -22.28
C LEU A 9 -30.38 24.85 -21.84
N LEU A 10 -29.21 24.29 -22.14
CA LEU A 10 -28.76 22.99 -21.63
C LEU A 10 -28.45 23.04 -20.12
N PHE A 11 -27.91 24.15 -19.61
CA PHE A 11 -27.62 24.29 -18.18
C PHE A 11 -28.86 24.48 -17.30
N ALA A 12 -29.92 25.08 -17.86
CA ALA A 12 -31.20 25.27 -17.16
C ALA A 12 -32.02 23.98 -17.05
N MET A 13 -31.76 22.98 -17.89
CA MET A 13 -32.49 21.71 -17.91
C MET A 13 -31.95 20.66 -16.94
N PHE A 14 -30.77 20.88 -16.36
CA PHE A 14 -30.13 19.95 -15.39
C PHE A 14 -30.44 20.26 -13.91
N ILE A 15 -31.17 21.34 -13.59
CA ILE A 15 -31.42 21.78 -12.20
C ILE A 15 -32.75 21.24 -11.63
N THR A 16 -33.56 20.51 -12.39
CA THR A 16 -34.90 20.09 -11.94
C THR A 16 -35.07 18.60 -11.62
N VAL A 17 -33.99 17.81 -11.51
CA VAL A 17 -34.12 16.41 -11.08
C VAL A 17 -33.17 16.15 -9.94
N GLY A 18 -33.67 16.26 -8.70
CA GLY A 18 -32.84 15.83 -7.57
C GLY A 18 -33.24 16.36 -6.20
N LEU A 19 -34.53 16.43 -5.89
CA LEU A 19 -34.99 16.58 -4.52
C LEU A 19 -36.15 15.63 -4.26
N ASN A 20 -35.85 14.40 -3.97
CA ASN A 20 -36.80 13.54 -3.28
C ASN A 20 -36.08 12.55 -2.38
N ALA A 21 -36.54 12.64 -1.15
CA ALA A 21 -36.60 11.63 -0.12
C ALA A 21 -35.43 11.56 0.86
N CYS A 22 -35.50 12.36 1.89
CA CYS A 22 -35.30 11.88 3.24
C CYS A 22 -36.67 11.82 3.88
N SER A 23 -37.17 10.63 4.14
CA SER A 23 -38.21 10.37 5.14
C SER A 23 -37.48 9.92 6.40
N PRO A 24 -37.75 10.55 7.53
CA PRO A 24 -37.32 10.02 8.83
C PRO A 24 -38.39 9.04 9.34
N ASP A 25 -37.99 8.24 10.31
CA ASP A 25 -38.78 7.39 11.18
C ASP A 25 -39.09 5.99 10.67
N ASP A 26 -38.27 5.07 11.19
CA ASP A 26 -38.76 3.92 11.92
C ASP A 26 -37.62 3.39 12.80
N ASP A 27 -37.71 3.76 14.04
CA ASP A 27 -36.93 3.24 15.17
C ASP A 27 -37.58 1.89 15.55
N PRO A 28 -36.91 0.73 15.44
CA PRO A 28 -37.44 -0.48 16.04
C PRO A 28 -37.16 -0.46 17.53
N GLU A 29 -38.25 -0.44 18.26
CA GLU A 29 -38.32 -0.58 19.70
C GLU A 29 -37.41 -1.73 20.21
N ASN A 30 -36.71 -1.35 21.25
CA ASN A 30 -35.87 -2.17 22.10
C ASN A 30 -36.76 -3.26 22.79
N GLU A 31 -36.84 -4.44 22.22
CA GLU A 31 -37.43 -5.59 22.94
C GLU A 31 -36.41 -6.10 23.98
N PRO A 32 -36.82 -6.30 25.22
CA PRO A 32 -35.97 -6.85 26.26
C PRO A 32 -35.58 -8.30 25.94
N PRO A 33 -34.38 -8.74 26.36
CA PRO A 33 -33.94 -10.12 26.08
C PRO A 33 -34.87 -11.12 26.74
N THR A 34 -35.42 -12.00 25.91
CA THR A 34 -36.20 -13.16 26.35
C THR A 34 -35.27 -14.07 27.14
N GLU A 35 -35.53 -14.18 28.44
CA GLU A 35 -34.89 -15.15 29.31
C GLU A 35 -35.16 -16.55 28.76
N ILE A 36 -34.09 -17.28 28.45
CA ILE A 36 -34.14 -18.70 28.16
C ILE A 36 -34.40 -19.41 29.49
N PRO A 37 -35.47 -20.18 29.68
CA PRO A 37 -35.67 -20.92 30.91
C PRO A 37 -34.56 -21.96 31.05
N GLU A 38 -33.84 -21.91 32.16
CA GLU A 38 -32.96 -22.96 32.61
C GLU A 38 -33.75 -24.26 32.76
N ASN A 39 -33.35 -25.29 32.04
CA ASN A 39 -33.87 -26.64 32.19
C ASN A 39 -33.05 -27.31 33.31
N PRO A 40 -33.66 -27.58 34.48
CA PRO A 40 -32.96 -28.31 35.51
C PRO A 40 -33.03 -29.81 35.22
N ASP A 41 -31.86 -30.44 35.34
CA ASP A 41 -31.67 -31.87 35.54
C ASP A 41 -31.96 -32.81 34.36
N ASP A 42 -30.93 -33.00 33.52
CA ASP A 42 -30.72 -34.23 32.77
C ASP A 42 -29.47 -34.96 33.32
N PRO A 43 -29.61 -36.03 34.13
CA PRO A 43 -28.47 -36.68 34.80
C PRO A 43 -27.71 -37.70 33.94
N ASP A 44 -27.98 -37.79 32.61
CA ASP A 44 -27.44 -38.86 31.77
C ASP A 44 -26.61 -38.37 30.57
N GLN A 45 -25.93 -37.23 30.67
CA GLN A 45 -24.94 -36.88 29.67
C GLN A 45 -23.54 -37.32 30.15
N PRO A 46 -22.90 -38.31 29.47
CA PRO A 46 -21.52 -38.68 29.82
C PRO A 46 -20.59 -37.50 29.56
N ASP A 47 -19.77 -37.19 30.54
CA ASP A 47 -18.71 -36.21 30.48
C ASP A 47 -17.88 -36.41 29.19
N ASN A 48 -18.13 -35.57 28.20
CA ASN A 48 -17.25 -35.45 27.05
C ASN A 48 -16.03 -34.64 27.52
N PRO A 49 -14.83 -35.24 27.57
CA PRO A 49 -13.67 -34.50 27.97
C PRO A 49 -13.46 -33.33 26.97
N ASP A 50 -13.55 -32.14 27.49
CA ASP A 50 -13.20 -30.89 26.82
C ASP A 50 -11.89 -31.11 26.06
N PRO A 51 -11.85 -30.98 24.71
CA PRO A 51 -10.60 -31.02 24.02
C PRO A 51 -9.81 -29.79 24.47
N ASN A 52 -8.95 -29.99 25.46
CA ASN A 52 -7.97 -29.02 25.88
C ASN A 52 -7.35 -28.40 24.64
N PRO A 53 -7.58 -27.10 24.32
CA PRO A 53 -6.89 -26.46 23.22
C PRO A 53 -5.41 -26.57 23.55
N ASN A 54 -4.73 -27.43 22.81
CA ASN A 54 -3.28 -27.50 22.83
C ASN A 54 -2.79 -26.04 22.62
N PRO A 55 -2.10 -25.45 23.59
CA PRO A 55 -1.61 -24.10 23.41
C PRO A 55 -0.84 -24.08 22.12
N ASP A 56 -1.27 -23.20 21.22
CA ASP A 56 -0.55 -22.88 19.98
C ASP A 56 0.93 -22.78 20.34
N PRO A 57 1.83 -23.50 19.69
CA PRO A 57 3.24 -23.42 20.01
C PRO A 57 3.61 -21.95 19.95
N ASP A 58 3.98 -21.42 21.12
CA ASP A 58 4.53 -20.07 21.28
C ASP A 58 5.47 -19.82 20.09
N PRO A 59 5.22 -18.83 19.20
CA PRO A 59 6.15 -18.53 18.13
C PRO A 59 7.48 -18.24 18.82
N GLY A 60 8.36 -19.23 18.76
CA GLY A 60 9.66 -19.18 19.43
C GLY A 60 10.31 -17.83 19.16
N PRO A 61 11.17 -17.32 20.04
CA PRO A 61 11.69 -15.97 19.96
C PRO A 61 12.15 -15.71 18.54
N ASN A 62 11.48 -14.76 17.90
CA ASN A 62 11.82 -14.26 16.56
C ASN A 62 13.35 -14.08 16.58
N PRO A 63 14.11 -14.79 15.75
CA PRO A 63 15.55 -14.70 15.79
C PRO A 63 15.89 -13.22 15.69
N ASN A 64 16.37 -12.67 16.81
CA ASN A 64 16.81 -11.29 16.88
C ASN A 64 17.75 -11.10 15.68
N PRO A 65 17.40 -10.27 14.66
CA PRO A 65 18.21 -10.16 13.48
C PRO A 65 19.61 -9.80 13.99
N ASN A 66 20.53 -10.73 13.79
CA ASN A 66 21.93 -10.52 14.12
C ASN A 66 22.30 -9.13 13.60
N PRO A 67 22.85 -8.20 14.40
CA PRO A 67 23.12 -6.86 13.93
C PRO A 67 23.91 -7.00 12.63
N THR A 68 23.27 -6.66 11.51
CA THR A 68 23.91 -6.74 10.20
C THR A 68 25.06 -5.74 10.22
N THR A 69 26.27 -6.26 10.33
CA THR A 69 27.48 -5.43 10.25
C THR A 69 27.55 -4.85 8.86
N GLY A 70 27.54 -3.54 8.75
CA GLY A 70 27.62 -2.83 7.49
C GLY A 70 26.94 -1.46 7.54
N LYS A 71 27.17 -0.67 6.53
CA LYS A 71 26.53 0.64 6.39
C LYS A 71 25.03 0.51 6.16
N THR A 72 24.31 1.60 6.32
CA THR A 72 22.91 1.72 5.90
C THR A 72 22.84 2.42 4.55
N LEU A 73 22.02 1.88 3.65
CA LEU A 73 21.67 2.51 2.38
C LEU A 73 20.19 2.89 2.42
N ILE A 74 19.84 4.10 1.99
CA ILE A 74 18.46 4.52 1.73
C ILE A 74 18.30 4.60 0.21
N VAL A 75 17.39 3.81 -0.33
CA VAL A 75 16.99 3.88 -1.74
C VAL A 75 15.56 4.36 -1.82
N TYR A 76 15.31 5.43 -2.56
CA TYR A 76 13.97 5.99 -2.62
C TYR A 76 13.61 6.54 -4.00
N TYR A 77 12.30 6.58 -4.26
CA TYR A 77 11.69 7.35 -5.33
C TYR A 77 10.73 8.38 -4.74
N SER A 78 10.66 9.56 -5.36
CA SER A 78 9.73 10.60 -4.93
C SER A 78 9.14 11.33 -6.13
N PHE A 79 7.82 11.30 -6.28
CA PHE A 79 7.12 12.00 -7.37
C PHE A 79 6.88 13.48 -7.03
N THR A 80 6.29 13.74 -5.86
CA THR A 80 5.90 15.09 -5.41
C THR A 80 6.88 15.69 -4.38
N ASN A 81 8.08 15.15 -4.26
CA ASN A 81 9.09 15.46 -3.25
C ASN A 81 8.71 15.18 -1.78
N ASN A 82 7.54 14.67 -1.47
CA ASN A 82 7.16 14.32 -0.09
C ASN A 82 8.10 13.24 0.49
N VAL A 83 8.35 12.15 -0.24
CA VAL A 83 9.29 11.10 0.19
C VAL A 83 10.71 11.67 0.28
N HIS A 84 11.10 12.56 -0.62
CA HIS A 84 12.40 13.23 -0.56
C HIS A 84 12.57 14.02 0.75
N THR A 85 11.55 14.76 1.17
CA THR A 85 11.59 15.50 2.44
C THR A 85 11.72 14.54 3.62
N VAL A 86 10.92 13.47 3.68
CA VAL A 86 11.00 12.46 4.74
C VAL A 86 12.39 11.81 4.80
N VAL A 87 12.98 11.48 3.66
CA VAL A 87 14.33 10.92 3.59
C VAL A 87 15.37 11.94 4.06
N GLY A 88 15.18 13.22 3.71
CA GLY A 88 16.02 14.32 4.20
C GLY A 88 16.02 14.40 5.73
N ASP A 89 14.85 14.35 6.34
CA ASP A 89 14.71 14.36 7.81
C ASP A 89 15.32 13.09 8.44
N LEU A 90 15.10 11.93 7.84
CA LEU A 90 15.66 10.67 8.35
C LEU A 90 17.20 10.71 8.37
N ARG A 91 17.84 11.28 7.35
CA ARG A 91 19.30 11.44 7.30
C ARG A 91 19.88 12.33 8.40
N THR A 92 19.08 13.16 9.04
CA THR A 92 19.54 13.92 10.21
C THR A 92 19.62 13.08 11.48
N GLN A 93 18.98 11.91 11.47
CA GLN A 93 18.82 11.02 12.62
C GLN A 93 19.69 9.75 12.53
N ILE A 94 20.01 9.32 11.29
CA ILE A 94 20.82 8.12 11.06
C ILE A 94 21.89 8.41 10.01
N GLU A 95 23.05 7.77 10.17
CA GLU A 95 24.10 7.78 9.15
C GLU A 95 23.74 6.77 8.06
N ALA A 96 23.56 7.26 6.81
CA ALA A 96 23.19 6.43 5.67
C ALA A 96 23.65 7.05 4.35
N ASP A 97 24.10 6.20 3.44
CA ASP A 97 24.24 6.58 2.03
C ASP A 97 22.85 6.65 1.41
N VAL A 98 22.66 7.53 0.41
CA VAL A 98 21.32 7.76 -0.16
C VAL A 98 21.36 7.73 -1.68
N ILE A 99 20.44 6.97 -2.26
CA ILE A 99 20.23 6.90 -3.70
C ILE A 99 18.77 7.27 -4.00
N ARG A 100 18.58 8.24 -4.88
CA ARG A 100 17.30 8.56 -5.46
C ARG A 100 17.18 7.87 -6.81
N VAL A 101 16.17 7.05 -6.96
CA VAL A 101 15.80 6.43 -8.23
C VAL A 101 15.08 7.47 -9.09
N GLU A 102 15.54 7.65 -10.33
CA GLU A 102 14.94 8.58 -11.27
C GLU A 102 14.44 7.83 -12.51
N PRO A 103 13.24 8.14 -13.04
CA PRO A 103 12.82 7.63 -14.34
C PRO A 103 13.79 8.05 -15.45
N ALA A 104 14.10 7.14 -16.37
CA ALA A 104 14.96 7.44 -17.51
C ALA A 104 14.31 8.47 -18.45
N GLU A 105 13.00 8.37 -18.65
CA GLU A 105 12.23 9.37 -19.38
C GLU A 105 11.94 10.57 -18.48
N LYS A 106 12.53 11.71 -18.83
CA LYS A 106 12.39 12.95 -18.05
C LYS A 106 11.13 13.73 -18.44
N GLY A 107 10.59 14.47 -17.46
CA GLY A 107 9.45 15.35 -17.69
C GLY A 107 8.10 14.63 -17.80
N LEU A 108 8.03 13.34 -17.49
CA LEU A 108 6.74 12.64 -17.39
C LEU A 108 5.90 13.22 -16.26
N ASP A 109 4.72 13.69 -16.61
CA ASP A 109 3.70 14.04 -15.63
C ASP A 109 2.79 12.83 -15.33
N TYR A 110 3.13 12.11 -14.28
CA TYR A 110 2.35 10.95 -13.83
C TYR A 110 0.94 11.32 -13.33
N ALA A 111 0.68 12.60 -13.04
CA ALA A 111 -0.64 13.07 -12.63
C ALA A 111 -1.52 13.46 -13.83
N ALA A 112 -0.93 13.65 -15.02
CA ALA A 112 -1.69 13.98 -16.21
C ALA A 112 -2.75 12.93 -16.55
N ASN A 113 -3.84 13.37 -17.16
CA ASN A 113 -4.94 12.50 -17.61
C ASN A 113 -5.44 11.54 -16.51
N ASN A 114 -5.65 12.08 -15.30
CA ASN A 114 -6.12 11.30 -14.15
C ASN A 114 -5.19 10.12 -13.82
N TYR A 115 -3.87 10.39 -13.79
CA TYR A 115 -2.84 9.41 -13.47
C TYR A 115 -2.74 8.22 -14.46
N ALA A 116 -3.12 8.41 -15.72
CA ALA A 116 -3.18 7.34 -16.71
C ALA A 116 -1.86 6.59 -16.87
N ILE A 117 -0.72 7.32 -16.92
CA ILE A 117 0.62 6.72 -17.05
C ILE A 117 0.93 5.84 -15.85
N GLY A 118 0.81 6.38 -14.63
CA GLY A 118 1.10 5.64 -13.40
C GLY A 118 0.22 4.39 -13.26
N SER A 119 -1.09 4.52 -13.56
CA SER A 119 -2.03 3.41 -13.54
C SER A 119 -1.63 2.30 -14.52
N ALA A 120 -1.30 2.65 -15.76
CA ALA A 120 -0.88 1.69 -16.79
C ALA A 120 0.38 0.92 -16.37
N LEU A 121 1.37 1.60 -15.80
CA LEU A 121 2.60 0.97 -15.31
C LEU A 121 2.32 -0.02 -14.18
N ILE A 122 1.51 0.34 -13.19
CA ILE A 122 1.14 -0.57 -12.11
C ILE A 122 0.38 -1.79 -12.64
N GLN A 123 -0.52 -1.62 -13.61
CA GLN A 123 -1.24 -2.73 -14.25
C GLN A 123 -0.29 -3.65 -15.03
N ALA A 124 0.66 -3.10 -15.79
CA ALA A 124 1.65 -3.87 -16.53
C ALA A 124 2.47 -4.78 -15.60
N ILE A 125 3.00 -4.21 -14.49
CA ILE A 125 3.77 -4.95 -13.50
C ILE A 125 2.92 -6.04 -12.83
N ARG A 126 1.68 -5.73 -12.41
CA ARG A 126 0.78 -6.70 -11.79
C ARG A 126 0.47 -7.88 -12.72
N ASN A 127 0.28 -7.62 -13.99
CA ASN A 127 -0.07 -8.66 -14.97
C ASN A 127 1.12 -9.57 -15.31
N ASN A 128 2.34 -9.04 -15.32
CA ASN A 128 3.54 -9.79 -15.66
C ASN A 128 4.75 -9.38 -14.80
N PRO A 129 4.77 -9.70 -13.50
CA PRO A 129 5.82 -9.25 -12.59
C PRO A 129 7.20 -9.84 -12.89
N GLY A 130 7.28 -10.97 -13.57
CA GLY A 130 8.54 -11.61 -13.99
C GLY A 130 9.12 -11.08 -15.31
N ASN A 131 8.41 -10.17 -16.00
CA ASN A 131 8.85 -9.67 -17.30
C ASN A 131 9.45 -8.26 -17.16
N ALA A 132 10.72 -8.11 -17.50
CA ALA A 132 11.43 -6.82 -17.45
C ALA A 132 10.71 -5.71 -18.26
N SER A 133 10.04 -6.04 -19.37
CA SER A 133 9.32 -5.06 -20.18
C SER A 133 8.08 -4.46 -19.51
N SER A 134 7.63 -5.05 -18.39
CA SER A 134 6.53 -4.51 -17.58
C SER A 134 6.94 -3.33 -16.71
N TYR A 135 8.22 -3.13 -16.54
CA TYR A 135 8.79 -2.12 -15.65
C TYR A 135 9.26 -0.90 -16.44
N PRO A 136 8.99 0.33 -15.97
CA PRO A 136 9.50 1.53 -16.63
C PRO A 136 11.03 1.58 -16.53
N ALA A 137 11.68 2.13 -17.56
CA ALA A 137 13.12 2.37 -17.50
C ALA A 137 13.44 3.43 -16.42
N ILE A 138 14.54 3.20 -15.72
CA ILE A 138 15.13 4.15 -14.76
C ILE A 138 16.55 4.51 -15.19
N ASP A 139 17.07 5.61 -14.67
CA ASP A 139 18.48 5.92 -14.83
C ASP A 139 19.34 4.78 -14.25
N PRO A 140 20.51 4.49 -14.83
CA PRO A 140 21.42 3.50 -14.27
C PRO A 140 21.77 3.82 -12.81
N VAL A 141 21.67 2.81 -11.95
CA VAL A 141 22.06 2.92 -10.55
C VAL A 141 23.17 1.92 -10.29
N GLU A 142 24.35 2.45 -9.89
CA GLU A 142 25.50 1.62 -9.54
C GLU A 142 25.65 1.57 -8.02
N VAL A 143 25.60 0.38 -7.43
CA VAL A 143 25.65 0.16 -5.97
C VAL A 143 26.55 -1.01 -5.64
N GLU A 144 27.53 -0.78 -4.78
CA GLU A 144 28.35 -1.82 -4.16
C GLU A 144 27.58 -2.39 -2.95
N PHE A 145 26.60 -3.26 -3.20
CA PHE A 145 25.73 -3.79 -2.15
C PHE A 145 26.47 -4.51 -1.02
N GLY A 146 27.65 -5.05 -1.29
CA GLY A 146 28.47 -5.76 -0.30
C GLY A 146 28.80 -4.95 0.96
N GLN A 147 28.84 -3.62 0.89
CA GLN A 147 29.18 -2.77 2.02
C GLN A 147 27.99 -2.46 2.94
N TYR A 148 26.76 -2.78 2.53
CA TYR A 148 25.55 -2.46 3.27
C TYR A 148 24.99 -3.67 4.00
N GLY A 149 24.69 -3.51 5.28
CA GLY A 149 23.98 -4.49 6.08
C GLY A 149 22.48 -4.21 6.14
N THR A 150 22.09 -2.94 6.05
CA THR A 150 20.68 -2.50 6.10
C THR A 150 20.36 -1.67 4.86
N ILE A 151 19.20 -1.91 4.25
CA ILE A 151 18.69 -1.14 3.13
C ILE A 151 17.29 -0.66 3.46
N ILE A 152 17.10 0.67 3.50
CA ILE A 152 15.80 1.30 3.70
C ILE A 152 15.23 1.63 2.32
N VAL A 153 14.04 1.14 2.03
CA VAL A 153 13.34 1.39 0.78
C VAL A 153 12.16 2.33 1.02
N ALA A 154 12.13 3.48 0.34
CA ALA A 154 11.08 4.46 0.53
C ALA A 154 10.45 4.92 -0.80
N ALA A 155 9.12 4.86 -0.89
CA ALA A 155 8.37 5.23 -2.09
C ALA A 155 6.97 5.77 -1.75
N PRO A 156 6.39 6.58 -2.63
CA PRO A 156 4.96 6.83 -2.58
C PRO A 156 4.18 5.57 -2.98
N LEU A 157 2.96 5.44 -2.46
CA LEU A 157 2.07 4.36 -2.83
C LEU A 157 1.21 4.77 -4.04
N TRP A 158 1.24 3.95 -5.08
CA TRP A 158 0.40 4.05 -6.26
C TRP A 158 -0.56 2.85 -6.32
N TRP A 159 -1.89 3.07 -6.16
CA TRP A 159 -2.91 2.00 -6.17
C TRP A 159 -2.54 0.81 -5.27
N SER A 160 -2.21 1.12 -4.01
CA SER A 160 -1.78 0.14 -2.99
C SER A 160 -0.52 -0.64 -3.35
N ASN A 161 0.30 -0.13 -4.27
CA ASN A 161 1.61 -0.66 -4.59
C ASN A 161 2.68 0.42 -4.40
N MET A 162 3.91 -0.01 -4.30
CA MET A 162 5.06 0.85 -4.43
C MET A 162 5.07 1.51 -5.81
N ALA A 163 5.49 2.77 -5.91
CA ALA A 163 5.59 3.46 -7.20
C ALA A 163 6.47 2.68 -8.20
N ALA A 164 6.03 2.61 -9.46
CA ALA A 164 6.65 1.77 -10.48
C ALA A 164 8.17 1.97 -10.67
N PRO A 165 8.74 3.20 -10.66
CA PRO A 165 10.20 3.36 -10.78
C PRO A 165 11.00 2.66 -9.69
N LEU A 166 10.50 2.63 -8.44
CA LEU A 166 11.19 1.93 -7.37
C LEU A 166 11.01 0.41 -7.48
N GLN A 167 9.88 -0.07 -7.99
CA GLN A 167 9.71 -1.49 -8.32
C GLN A 167 10.72 -1.93 -9.38
N THR A 168 11.04 -1.07 -10.38
CA THR A 168 12.10 -1.35 -11.35
C THR A 168 13.47 -1.54 -10.69
N PHE A 169 13.81 -0.66 -9.74
CA PHE A 169 15.06 -0.81 -8.99
C PHE A 169 15.10 -2.16 -8.25
N LEU A 170 14.04 -2.53 -7.56
CA LEU A 170 13.97 -3.79 -6.83
C LEU A 170 14.01 -5.01 -7.77
N PHE A 171 13.39 -4.92 -8.94
CA PHE A 171 13.44 -5.97 -9.96
C PHE A 171 14.88 -6.18 -10.45
N ASN A 172 15.62 -5.10 -10.70
CA ASN A 172 16.98 -5.16 -11.22
C ASN A 172 18.00 -5.63 -10.18
N HIS A 173 17.83 -5.23 -8.91
CA HIS A 173 18.85 -5.39 -7.86
C HIS A 173 18.43 -6.31 -6.70
N GLY A 174 17.20 -6.85 -6.73
CA GLY A 174 16.68 -7.65 -5.61
C GLY A 174 17.56 -8.86 -5.26
N ALA A 175 18.17 -9.49 -6.24
CA ALA A 175 19.08 -10.62 -6.01
C ALA A 175 20.35 -10.21 -5.21
N GLU A 176 20.84 -8.99 -5.41
CA GLU A 176 22.03 -8.46 -4.72
C GLU A 176 21.72 -8.01 -3.27
N MET A 177 20.42 -7.84 -2.96
CA MET A 177 19.93 -7.44 -1.65
C MET A 177 19.63 -8.64 -0.73
N VAL A 178 19.75 -9.86 -1.22
CA VAL A 178 19.51 -11.09 -0.44
C VAL A 178 20.44 -11.15 0.79
N GLY A 179 19.86 -11.49 1.95
CA GLY A 179 20.61 -11.60 3.22
C GLY A 179 20.83 -10.25 3.94
N LYS A 180 20.33 -9.16 3.40
CA LYS A 180 20.36 -7.86 4.05
C LYS A 180 19.07 -7.58 4.81
N ARG A 181 19.14 -6.71 5.80
CA ARG A 181 17.96 -6.19 6.48
C ARG A 181 17.29 -5.16 5.56
N ILE A 182 15.98 -5.35 5.27
CA ILE A 182 15.18 -4.43 4.47
C ILE A 182 14.13 -3.76 5.37
#